data_e65e7af7e11069cc5cecf42eee98db8e
#
_entry.id   e65e7af7e11069cc5cecf42eee98db8e
#
_cell.length_a   1.000
_cell.length_b   1.000
_cell.length_c   1.000
_cell.angle_alpha   90.00
_cell.angle_beta   90.00
_cell.angle_gamma   90.00
#
_symmetry.space_group_name_H-M   'P 1'
#
loop_
_entity.id
_entity.type
_entity.pdbx_description
1 polymer ?
#
loop_
_entity_poly.entity_id
_entity_poly.type
_entity_poly.pdbx_seq_one_letter_code
_entity_poly.pdbx_strand_id
1 'polypeptide(L)'
;MMPNVPQYVVAIAAVLRAGYVVVNVNPLYTARELAHQLKDSGATAIVILENFASTLQQVIEQTPIQHVVLASIGDLLGPWYGRWMSFAVRHLAKMVPEFELPLTEKRTVTSFKKAIDQGRRLHLRPTLQTLDDTAFLQYTGGTTGLSKGAVLTHRNVVAAILQAEAWFSPALADIPDLRKVNSVAALPRYHIFAL
;
A
#
# COMPACT_ATOMS: atom_id res chain seq x y z
N MET A 1 -0.92 -1.46 4.14
CA MET A 1 -0.49 -2.74 4.74
C MET A 1 -1.00 -3.87 3.86
N MET A 2 -0.19 -4.32 2.90
CA MET A 2 -0.55 -5.34 1.90
C MET A 2 0.71 -6.05 1.37
N PRO A 3 0.63 -7.32 0.97
CA PRO A 3 1.70 -7.99 0.21
C PRO A 3 1.68 -7.53 -1.25
N ASN A 4 2.43 -8.23 -2.12
CA ASN A 4 2.47 -7.95 -3.57
C ASN A 4 1.13 -8.34 -4.23
N VAL A 5 0.16 -7.46 -4.17
CA VAL A 5 -1.15 -7.59 -4.83
C VAL A 5 -1.40 -6.38 -5.73
N PRO A 6 -2.21 -6.49 -6.79
CA PRO A 6 -2.49 -5.37 -7.70
C PRO A 6 -3.02 -4.12 -6.97
N GLN A 7 -3.80 -4.30 -5.91
CA GLN A 7 -4.35 -3.21 -5.09
C GLN A 7 -3.25 -2.35 -4.46
N TYR A 8 -2.07 -2.93 -4.16
CA TYR A 8 -0.93 -2.21 -3.62
C TYR A 8 -0.42 -1.14 -4.59
N VAL A 9 -0.25 -1.50 -5.86
CA VAL A 9 0.22 -0.57 -6.90
C VAL A 9 -0.78 0.55 -7.12
N VAL A 10 -2.08 0.21 -7.17
CA VAL A 10 -3.16 1.20 -7.32
C VAL A 10 -3.20 2.16 -6.13
N ALA A 11 -3.04 1.65 -4.91
CA ALA A 11 -3.05 2.45 -3.69
C ALA A 11 -1.87 3.44 -3.66
N ILE A 12 -0.64 3.00 -3.94
CA ILE A 12 0.54 3.87 -4.00
C ILE A 12 0.34 4.98 -5.05
N ALA A 13 -0.05 4.61 -6.26
CA ALA A 13 -0.27 5.59 -7.32
C ALA A 13 -1.36 6.62 -6.95
N ALA A 14 -2.43 6.17 -6.30
CA ALA A 14 -3.51 7.05 -5.85
C ALA A 14 -3.04 8.03 -4.76
N VAL A 15 -2.31 7.53 -3.76
CA VAL A 15 -1.79 8.34 -2.65
C VAL A 15 -0.83 9.41 -3.17
N LEU A 16 0.16 9.03 -3.98
CA LEU A 16 1.14 9.97 -4.54
C LEU A 16 0.48 11.00 -5.46
N ARG A 17 -0.42 10.56 -6.35
CA ARG A 17 -1.14 11.50 -7.25
C ARG A 17 -2.05 12.48 -6.52
N ALA A 18 -2.54 12.10 -5.34
CA ALA A 18 -3.35 12.97 -4.49
C ALA A 18 -2.52 13.91 -3.61
N GLY A 19 -1.19 13.86 -3.69
CA GLY A 19 -0.31 14.73 -2.92
C GLY A 19 -0.04 14.27 -1.49
N TYR A 20 -0.31 13.02 -1.19
CA TYR A 20 -0.07 12.45 0.14
C TYR A 20 1.23 11.64 0.20
N VAL A 21 1.71 11.45 1.41
CA VAL A 21 2.90 10.64 1.71
C VAL A 21 2.50 9.17 1.89
N VAL A 22 3.24 8.28 1.25
CA VAL A 22 3.06 6.82 1.42
C VAL A 22 3.88 6.34 2.61
N VAL A 23 3.24 5.60 3.51
CA VAL A 23 3.91 4.89 4.61
C VAL A 23 3.76 3.39 4.37
N ASN A 24 4.83 2.75 3.90
CA ASN A 24 4.81 1.31 3.65
C ASN A 24 4.83 0.52 4.95
N VAL A 25 3.85 -0.37 5.12
CA VAL A 25 3.70 -1.20 6.32
C VAL A 25 3.89 -2.65 5.95
N ASN A 26 4.80 -3.33 6.66
CA ASN A 26 4.96 -4.77 6.53
C ASN A 26 3.66 -5.49 7.00
N PRO A 27 3.02 -6.30 6.14
CA PRO A 27 1.81 -7.02 6.52
C PRO A 27 2.02 -8.06 7.63
N LEU A 28 3.25 -8.46 7.87
CA LEU A 28 3.59 -9.43 8.91
C LEU A 28 3.95 -8.79 10.27
N TYR A 29 3.77 -7.48 10.41
CA TYR A 29 3.99 -6.81 11.68
C TYR A 29 3.05 -7.31 12.78
N THR A 30 3.60 -7.45 13.97
CA THR A 30 2.81 -7.64 15.20
C THR A 30 1.98 -6.37 15.48
N ALA A 31 0.96 -6.49 16.31
CA ALA A 31 0.13 -5.37 16.74
C ALA A 31 0.98 -4.22 17.34
N ARG A 32 2.02 -4.55 18.13
CA ARG A 32 2.93 -3.58 18.74
C ARG A 32 3.75 -2.80 17.70
N GLU A 33 4.29 -3.47 16.70
CA GLU A 33 5.06 -2.84 15.63
C GLU A 33 4.18 -1.95 14.77
N LEU A 34 2.96 -2.43 14.45
CA LEU A 34 1.98 -1.65 13.72
C LEU A 34 1.57 -0.40 14.48
N ALA A 35 1.27 -0.50 15.78
CA ALA A 35 0.93 0.64 16.62
C ALA A 35 2.05 1.68 16.67
N HIS A 36 3.30 1.22 16.81
CA HIS A 36 4.46 2.09 16.81
C HIS A 36 4.56 2.86 15.50
N GLN A 37 4.56 2.17 14.36
CA GLN A 37 4.72 2.80 13.07
C GLN A 37 3.59 3.79 12.73
N LEU A 38 2.34 3.43 13.03
CA LEU A 38 1.19 4.32 12.77
C LEU A 38 1.20 5.58 13.64
N LYS A 39 1.66 5.46 14.90
CA LYS A 39 1.82 6.62 15.80
C LYS A 39 2.98 7.51 15.36
N ASP A 40 4.13 6.93 15.09
CA ASP A 40 5.35 7.65 14.73
C ASP A 40 5.21 8.37 13.39
N SER A 41 4.60 7.72 12.39
CA SER A 41 4.34 8.33 11.08
C SER A 41 3.23 9.38 11.09
N GLY A 42 2.35 9.38 12.09
CA GLY A 42 1.17 10.23 12.12
C GLY A 42 0.14 9.92 11.03
N ALA A 43 0.18 8.73 10.43
CA ALA A 43 -0.72 8.34 9.35
C ALA A 43 -2.18 8.39 9.80
N THR A 44 -3.03 9.11 9.07
CA THR A 44 -4.46 9.25 9.35
C THR A 44 -5.34 8.33 8.50
N ALA A 45 -4.79 7.73 7.46
CA ALA A 45 -5.47 6.78 6.60
C ALA A 45 -4.64 5.50 6.41
N ILE A 46 -5.32 4.36 6.27
CA ILE A 46 -4.68 3.09 5.95
C ILE A 46 -5.46 2.35 4.86
N VAL A 47 -4.73 1.86 3.85
CA VAL A 47 -5.23 0.86 2.90
C VAL A 47 -4.67 -0.49 3.32
N ILE A 48 -5.56 -1.41 3.68
CA ILE A 48 -5.17 -2.69 4.29
C ILE A 48 -5.90 -3.85 3.64
N LEU A 49 -5.20 -4.97 3.42
CA LEU A 49 -5.85 -6.21 2.99
C LEU A 49 -6.57 -6.85 4.20
N GLU A 50 -7.79 -7.35 3.98
CA GLU A 50 -8.65 -7.92 5.03
C GLU A 50 -7.98 -9.02 5.86
N ASN A 51 -7.01 -9.74 5.27
CA ASN A 51 -6.21 -10.76 5.94
C ASN A 51 -5.44 -10.24 7.17
N PHE A 52 -5.19 -8.93 7.24
CA PHE A 52 -4.41 -8.28 8.30
C PHE A 52 -5.26 -7.32 9.15
N ALA A 53 -6.57 -7.25 8.88
CA ALA A 53 -7.46 -6.32 9.57
C ALA A 53 -7.60 -6.63 11.06
N SER A 54 -7.49 -7.90 11.47
CA SER A 54 -7.49 -8.30 12.88
C SER A 54 -6.29 -7.74 13.67
N THR A 55 -5.12 -7.61 13.02
CA THR A 55 -3.96 -6.94 13.63
C THR A 55 -4.20 -5.45 13.82
N LEU A 56 -4.83 -4.78 12.83
CA LEU A 56 -5.21 -3.38 12.95
C LEU A 56 -6.25 -3.18 14.05
N GLN A 57 -7.26 -4.05 14.15
CA GLN A 57 -8.29 -4.00 15.18
C GLN A 57 -7.72 -3.89 16.59
N GLN A 58 -6.64 -4.64 16.89
CA GLN A 58 -6.02 -4.67 18.21
C GLN A 58 -5.41 -3.33 18.63
N VAL A 59 -5.11 -2.45 17.67
CA VAL A 59 -4.36 -1.22 17.95
C VAL A 59 -5.00 0.06 17.41
N ILE A 60 -6.06 -0.03 16.63
CA ILE A 60 -6.63 1.10 15.91
C ILE A 60 -7.05 2.24 16.85
N GLU A 61 -7.57 1.92 18.05
CA GLU A 61 -7.97 2.91 19.05
C GLU A 61 -6.78 3.70 19.63
N GLN A 62 -5.58 3.16 19.51
CA GLN A 62 -4.35 3.78 19.99
C GLN A 62 -3.63 4.57 18.89
N THR A 63 -4.19 4.65 17.68
CA THR A 63 -3.54 5.25 16.50
C THR A 63 -4.31 6.44 15.98
N PRO A 64 -3.69 7.35 15.21
CA PRO A 64 -4.38 8.48 14.60
C PRO A 64 -5.23 8.11 13.38
N ILE A 65 -5.42 6.83 13.07
CA ILE A 65 -6.15 6.36 11.88
C ILE A 65 -7.63 6.76 11.96
N GLN A 66 -8.07 7.53 10.96
CA GLN A 66 -9.45 7.99 10.78
C GLN A 66 -10.11 7.33 9.57
N HIS A 67 -9.32 6.96 8.54
CA HIS A 67 -9.86 6.39 7.30
C HIS A 67 -9.24 5.02 7.04
N VAL A 68 -10.09 4.00 6.95
CA VAL A 68 -9.68 2.64 6.60
C VAL A 68 -10.27 2.27 5.25
N VAL A 69 -9.41 1.94 4.29
CA VAL A 69 -9.81 1.33 3.02
C VAL A 69 -9.47 -0.16 3.07
N LEU A 70 -10.51 -0.98 3.16
CA LEU A 70 -10.39 -2.42 3.29
C LEU A 70 -10.40 -3.08 1.92
N ALA A 71 -9.29 -3.72 1.55
CA ALA A 71 -9.12 -4.41 0.28
C ALA A 71 -9.30 -5.92 0.46
N SER A 72 -9.88 -6.57 -0.53
CA SER A 72 -9.94 -8.04 -0.65
C SER A 72 -9.06 -8.50 -1.80
N ILE A 73 -8.51 -9.70 -1.74
CA ILE A 73 -7.60 -10.22 -2.77
C ILE A 73 -8.24 -10.27 -4.16
N GLY A 74 -9.55 -10.47 -4.22
CA GLY A 74 -10.32 -10.55 -5.46
C GLY A 74 -10.76 -9.21 -6.05
N ASP A 75 -10.48 -8.06 -5.42
CA ASP A 75 -11.09 -6.78 -5.82
C ASP A 75 -10.80 -6.33 -7.26
N LEU A 76 -9.63 -6.67 -7.79
CA LEU A 76 -9.22 -6.30 -9.16
C LEU A 76 -9.21 -7.49 -10.14
N LEU A 77 -9.76 -8.63 -9.76
CA LEU A 77 -9.79 -9.85 -10.59
C LEU A 77 -11.10 -10.01 -11.41
N GLY A 78 -11.89 -8.94 -11.52
CA GLY A 78 -13.17 -8.96 -12.22
C GLY A 78 -14.34 -9.48 -11.34
N PRO A 79 -15.60 -9.35 -11.84
CA PRO A 79 -16.77 -9.52 -10.99
C PRO A 79 -17.02 -10.98 -10.55
N TRP A 80 -16.79 -11.95 -11.41
CA TRP A 80 -17.05 -13.36 -11.10
C TRP A 80 -15.86 -14.02 -10.41
N TYR A 81 -14.70 -13.97 -11.06
CA TYR A 81 -13.49 -14.59 -10.53
C TYR A 81 -13.05 -13.94 -9.22
N GLY A 82 -13.15 -12.61 -9.11
CA GLY A 82 -12.81 -11.89 -7.90
C GLY A 82 -13.71 -12.26 -6.71
N ARG A 83 -15.02 -12.43 -6.93
CA ARG A 83 -15.94 -12.89 -5.87
C ARG A 83 -15.64 -14.32 -5.43
N TRP A 84 -15.39 -15.20 -6.38
CA TRP A 84 -15.04 -16.58 -6.08
C TRP A 84 -13.72 -16.65 -5.31
N MET A 85 -12.70 -15.90 -5.76
CA MET A 85 -11.39 -15.85 -5.09
C MET A 85 -11.52 -15.32 -3.65
N SER A 86 -12.23 -14.24 -3.43
CA SER A 86 -12.45 -13.68 -2.08
C SER A 86 -13.20 -14.69 -1.19
N PHE A 87 -14.20 -15.39 -1.73
CA PHE A 87 -14.90 -16.45 -1.01
C PHE A 87 -13.97 -17.61 -0.66
N ALA A 88 -13.16 -18.08 -1.62
CA ALA A 88 -12.23 -19.19 -1.39
C ALA A 88 -11.18 -18.85 -0.33
N VAL A 89 -10.58 -17.64 -0.39
CA VAL A 89 -9.60 -17.18 0.59
C VAL A 89 -10.21 -17.05 1.99
N ARG A 90 -11.43 -16.54 2.09
CA ARG A 90 -12.11 -16.32 3.38
C ARG A 90 -12.64 -17.63 3.99
N HIS A 91 -13.33 -18.45 3.22
CA HIS A 91 -14.10 -19.59 3.74
C HIS A 91 -13.40 -20.93 3.54
N LEU A 92 -12.71 -21.15 2.41
CA LEU A 92 -12.02 -22.42 2.15
C LEU A 92 -10.61 -22.42 2.75
N ALA A 93 -9.82 -21.40 2.45
CA ALA A 93 -8.47 -21.31 2.96
C ALA A 93 -8.39 -20.74 4.39
N LYS A 94 -9.48 -20.13 4.90
CA LYS A 94 -9.56 -19.49 6.23
C LYS A 94 -8.41 -18.52 6.52
N MET A 95 -7.96 -17.81 5.50
CA MET A 95 -6.84 -16.87 5.60
C MET A 95 -7.26 -15.46 6.04
N VAL A 96 -8.54 -15.23 6.26
CA VAL A 96 -9.08 -13.98 6.78
C VAL A 96 -9.63 -14.25 8.17
N PRO A 97 -8.90 -13.88 9.24
CA PRO A 97 -9.41 -13.96 10.61
C PRO A 97 -10.67 -13.10 10.78
N GLU A 98 -11.52 -13.45 11.72
CA GLU A 98 -12.63 -12.57 12.10
C GLU A 98 -12.10 -11.25 12.66
N PHE A 99 -12.71 -10.15 12.26
CA PHE A 99 -12.38 -8.81 12.75
C PHE A 99 -13.61 -7.92 12.74
N GLU A 100 -13.62 -6.98 13.65
CA GLU A 100 -14.59 -5.90 13.73
C GLU A 100 -13.85 -4.58 13.89
N LEU A 101 -13.93 -3.71 12.87
CA LEU A 101 -13.31 -2.39 12.93
C LEU A 101 -14.34 -1.39 13.45
N PRO A 102 -14.06 -0.73 14.59
CA PRO A 102 -15.01 0.17 15.20
C PRO A 102 -15.27 1.39 14.32
N LEU A 103 -16.53 1.58 13.96
CA LEU A 103 -17.02 2.79 13.32
C LEU A 103 -17.27 3.84 14.41
N THR A 104 -16.73 5.02 14.24
CA THR A 104 -16.98 6.17 15.11
C THR A 104 -17.36 7.37 14.26
N GLU A 105 -17.84 8.45 14.85
CA GLU A 105 -18.10 9.71 14.12
C GLU A 105 -16.86 10.24 13.39
N LYS A 106 -15.67 9.92 13.88
CA LYS A 106 -14.39 10.35 13.33
C LYS A 106 -13.70 9.29 12.45
N ARG A 107 -14.22 8.05 12.39
CA ARG A 107 -13.57 6.94 11.68
C ARG A 107 -14.50 6.34 10.65
N THR A 108 -14.00 6.27 9.41
CA THR A 108 -14.70 5.66 8.28
C THR A 108 -14.00 4.36 7.87
N VAL A 109 -14.81 3.33 7.57
CA VAL A 109 -14.34 2.10 6.95
C VAL A 109 -15.03 1.94 5.61
N THR A 110 -14.27 1.87 4.54
CA THR A 110 -14.79 1.80 3.17
C THR A 110 -14.12 0.62 2.44
N SER A 111 -14.87 -0.15 1.66
CA SER A 111 -14.24 -1.19 0.83
C SER A 111 -13.48 -0.56 -0.34
N PHE A 112 -12.40 -1.22 -0.78
CA PHE A 112 -11.55 -0.76 -1.87
C PHE A 112 -12.34 -0.53 -3.17
N LYS A 113 -13.27 -1.45 -3.52
CA LYS A 113 -14.17 -1.28 -4.66
C LYS A 113 -15.04 -0.03 -4.54
N LYS A 114 -15.66 0.17 -3.37
CA LYS A 114 -16.48 1.36 -3.13
C LYS A 114 -15.68 2.65 -3.23
N ALA A 115 -14.46 2.66 -2.71
CA ALA A 115 -13.55 3.81 -2.84
C ALA A 115 -13.24 4.12 -4.31
N ILE A 116 -12.92 3.11 -5.12
CA ILE A 116 -12.72 3.28 -6.57
C ILE A 116 -13.98 3.79 -7.27
N ASP A 117 -15.15 3.21 -6.98
CA ASP A 117 -16.41 3.60 -7.62
C ASP A 117 -16.82 5.02 -7.25
N GLN A 118 -16.59 5.44 -6.03
CA GLN A 118 -16.76 6.83 -5.60
C GLN A 118 -15.78 7.76 -6.33
N GLY A 119 -14.51 7.36 -6.38
CA GLY A 119 -13.44 8.13 -7.03
C GLY A 119 -13.67 8.36 -8.53
N ARG A 120 -14.29 7.41 -9.24
CA ARG A 120 -14.63 7.57 -10.67
C ARG A 120 -15.55 8.76 -10.96
N ARG A 121 -16.29 9.22 -9.97
CA ARG A 121 -17.24 10.34 -10.08
C ARG A 121 -16.62 11.68 -9.68
N LEU A 122 -15.38 11.66 -9.20
CA LEU A 122 -14.66 12.82 -8.70
C LEU A 122 -13.58 13.25 -9.70
N HIS A 123 -13.36 14.54 -9.78
CA HIS A 123 -12.20 15.08 -10.49
C HIS A 123 -11.01 15.17 -9.54
N LEU A 124 -9.88 14.60 -9.95
CA LEU A 124 -8.63 14.76 -9.22
C LEU A 124 -8.22 16.23 -9.29
N ARG A 125 -8.08 16.86 -8.13
CA ARG A 125 -7.54 18.21 -8.04
C ARG A 125 -6.02 18.12 -8.22
N PRO A 126 -5.42 18.94 -9.11
CA PRO A 126 -3.97 19.02 -9.22
C PRO A 126 -3.36 19.42 -7.88
N THR A 127 -2.29 18.75 -7.50
CA THR A 127 -1.50 19.10 -6.33
C THR A 127 -0.20 19.75 -6.77
N LEU A 128 0.22 20.79 -6.06
CA LEU A 128 1.49 21.49 -6.32
C LEU A 128 2.62 20.77 -5.59
N GLN A 129 2.96 19.57 -6.05
CA GLN A 129 4.09 18.83 -5.52
C GLN A 129 5.38 19.19 -6.21
N THR A 130 6.45 19.29 -5.44
CA THR A 130 7.81 19.52 -5.92
C THR A 130 8.65 18.25 -5.78
N LEU A 131 9.82 18.24 -6.37
CA LEU A 131 10.76 17.13 -6.23
C LEU A 131 11.30 16.98 -4.79
N ASP A 132 11.23 18.03 -3.99
CA ASP A 132 11.76 18.03 -2.62
C ASP A 132 10.69 17.65 -1.58
N ASP A 133 9.42 17.52 -2.00
CA ASP A 133 8.37 17.03 -1.12
C ASP A 133 8.56 15.54 -0.80
N THR A 134 8.12 15.17 0.41
CA THR A 134 8.19 13.78 0.88
C THR A 134 7.22 12.91 0.08
N ALA A 135 7.75 11.85 -0.55
CA ALA A 135 6.95 10.85 -1.24
C ALA A 135 6.66 9.64 -0.35
N PHE A 136 7.67 9.16 0.39
CA PHE A 136 7.56 7.98 1.24
C PHE A 136 8.19 8.20 2.61
N LEU A 137 7.58 7.57 3.62
CA LEU A 137 8.22 7.23 4.88
C LEU A 137 8.47 5.73 4.87
N GLN A 138 9.72 5.34 4.66
CA GLN A 138 10.11 3.94 4.56
C GLN A 138 10.73 3.47 5.86
N TYR A 139 10.01 2.63 6.60
CA TYR A 139 10.47 2.09 7.86
C TYR A 139 11.44 0.94 7.65
N THR A 140 12.57 0.99 8.33
CA THR A 140 13.57 -0.07 8.32
C THR A 140 13.73 -0.66 9.71
N GLY A 141 13.91 -1.98 9.80
CA GLY A 141 14.27 -2.64 11.06
C GLY A 141 15.66 -2.18 11.46
N GLY A 142 15.74 -1.35 12.49
CA GLY A 142 17.03 -0.97 13.09
C GLY A 142 17.64 -2.13 13.87
N THR A 143 18.96 -2.26 13.84
CA THR A 143 19.73 -3.21 14.67
C THR A 143 19.62 -2.91 16.17
N THR A 144 19.05 -1.78 16.55
CA THR A 144 19.05 -1.25 17.93
C THR A 144 17.67 -1.10 18.58
N GLY A 145 16.60 -1.72 18.03
CA GLY A 145 15.29 -1.67 18.68
C GLY A 145 14.14 -1.20 17.79
N LEU A 146 13.57 -0.01 18.04
CA LEU A 146 12.41 0.49 17.30
C LEU A 146 12.76 0.86 15.85
N SER A 147 11.92 0.45 14.90
CA SER A 147 12.06 0.83 13.50
C SER A 147 11.94 2.35 13.32
N LYS A 148 12.77 2.90 12.43
CA LYS A 148 12.80 4.34 12.09
C LYS A 148 12.37 4.54 10.65
N GLY A 149 11.61 5.60 10.39
CA GLY A 149 11.16 5.98 9.06
C GLY A 149 12.20 6.83 8.33
N ALA A 150 12.79 6.29 7.26
CA ALA A 150 13.60 7.09 6.34
C ALA A 150 12.67 7.92 5.45
N VAL A 151 12.98 9.22 5.33
CA VAL A 151 12.24 10.14 4.47
C VAL A 151 12.79 10.02 3.04
N LEU A 152 11.94 9.64 2.10
CA LEU A 152 12.27 9.62 0.68
C LEU A 152 11.46 10.72 -0.03
N THR A 153 12.16 11.63 -0.69
CA THR A 153 11.53 12.68 -1.50
C THR A 153 11.15 12.15 -2.90
N HIS A 154 10.30 12.88 -3.62
CA HIS A 154 10.02 12.60 -5.03
C HIS A 154 11.31 12.59 -5.85
N ARG A 155 12.28 13.46 -5.54
CA ARG A 155 13.61 13.49 -6.19
C ARG A 155 14.37 12.19 -6.01
N ASN A 156 14.36 11.60 -4.82
CA ASN A 156 15.03 10.31 -4.57
C ASN A 156 14.41 9.20 -5.42
N VAL A 157 13.08 9.15 -5.48
CA VAL A 157 12.34 8.13 -6.25
C VAL A 157 12.60 8.29 -7.74
N VAL A 158 12.49 9.50 -8.28
CA VAL A 158 12.75 9.78 -9.71
C VAL A 158 14.19 9.45 -10.06
N ALA A 159 15.16 9.84 -9.23
CA ALA A 159 16.56 9.51 -9.45
C ALA A 159 16.80 7.99 -9.50
N ALA A 160 16.20 7.23 -8.58
CA ALA A 160 16.29 5.77 -8.56
C ALA A 160 15.69 5.13 -9.83
N ILE A 161 14.54 5.64 -10.29
CA ILE A 161 13.90 5.17 -11.54
C ILE A 161 14.81 5.44 -12.74
N LEU A 162 15.35 6.67 -12.88
CA LEU A 162 16.24 7.02 -13.99
C LEU A 162 17.53 6.21 -13.98
N GLN A 163 18.10 5.93 -12.80
CA GLN A 163 19.26 5.06 -12.66
C GLN A 163 18.96 3.62 -13.10
N ALA A 164 17.80 3.08 -12.66
CA ALA A 164 17.36 1.76 -13.06
C ALA A 164 17.11 1.69 -14.58
N GLU A 165 16.46 2.69 -15.17
CA GLU A 165 16.24 2.79 -16.61
C GLU A 165 17.57 2.79 -17.38
N ALA A 166 18.52 3.64 -16.97
CA ALA A 166 19.84 3.72 -17.60
C ALA A 166 20.60 2.38 -17.50
N TRP A 167 20.47 1.67 -16.37
CA TRP A 167 21.08 0.37 -16.16
C TRP A 167 20.47 -0.73 -17.01
N PHE A 168 19.14 -0.77 -17.15
CA PHE A 168 18.45 -1.80 -17.91
C PHE A 168 18.38 -1.50 -19.42
N SER A 169 18.53 -0.25 -19.85
CA SER A 169 18.39 0.19 -21.23
C SER A 169 19.26 -0.62 -22.21
N PRO A 170 20.54 -0.90 -21.94
CA PRO A 170 21.37 -1.72 -22.86
C PRO A 170 20.83 -3.15 -23.00
N ALA A 171 20.34 -3.76 -21.93
CA ALA A 171 19.79 -5.11 -21.96
C ALA A 171 18.42 -5.19 -22.68
N LEU A 172 17.72 -4.06 -22.77
CA LEU A 172 16.42 -3.97 -23.44
C LEU A 172 16.52 -3.49 -24.89
N ALA A 173 17.68 -2.98 -25.31
CA ALA A 173 17.88 -2.38 -26.66
C ALA A 173 17.57 -3.33 -27.82
N ASP A 174 17.85 -4.62 -27.63
CA ASP A 174 17.65 -5.65 -28.67
C ASP A 174 16.24 -6.29 -28.63
N ILE A 175 15.36 -5.81 -27.73
CA ILE A 175 13.99 -6.34 -27.62
C ILE A 175 13.06 -5.52 -28.52
N PRO A 176 12.52 -6.12 -29.62
CA PRO A 176 11.73 -5.38 -30.61
C PRO A 176 10.43 -4.79 -30.07
N ASP A 177 9.85 -5.38 -29.02
CA ASP A 177 8.60 -4.95 -28.42
C ASP A 177 8.67 -5.07 -26.90
N LEU A 178 8.94 -3.97 -26.23
CA LEU A 178 9.03 -3.89 -24.75
C LEU A 178 7.74 -4.30 -24.04
N ARG A 179 6.58 -4.26 -24.72
CA ARG A 179 5.30 -4.70 -24.14
C ARG A 179 5.26 -6.21 -23.88
N LYS A 180 6.17 -6.96 -24.50
CA LYS A 180 6.33 -8.42 -24.31
C LYS A 180 7.29 -8.77 -23.17
N VAL A 181 7.94 -7.79 -22.58
CA VAL A 181 8.82 -8.03 -21.44
C VAL A 181 7.98 -8.30 -20.21
N ASN A 182 8.19 -9.47 -19.62
CA ASN A 182 7.58 -9.85 -18.36
C ASN A 182 8.64 -9.79 -17.25
N SER A 183 8.33 -9.11 -16.17
CA SER A 183 9.17 -9.08 -14.98
C SER A 183 8.48 -9.76 -13.82
N VAL A 184 9.24 -10.48 -12.99
CA VAL A 184 8.73 -11.12 -11.78
C VAL A 184 9.01 -10.21 -10.57
N ALA A 185 7.97 -9.65 -9.98
CA ALA A 185 8.08 -8.85 -8.76
C ALA A 185 8.10 -9.76 -7.52
N ALA A 186 9.19 -10.52 -7.35
CA ALA A 186 9.33 -11.49 -6.26
C ALA A 186 9.61 -10.84 -4.90
N LEU A 187 10.29 -9.69 -4.89
CA LEU A 187 10.64 -9.00 -3.67
C LEU A 187 9.42 -8.27 -3.07
N PRO A 188 9.29 -8.24 -1.74
CA PRO A 188 8.19 -7.55 -1.07
C PRO A 188 8.20 -6.04 -1.37
N ARG A 189 7.18 -5.54 -2.04
CA ARG A 189 7.10 -4.12 -2.45
C ARG A 189 6.94 -3.14 -1.29
N TYR A 190 6.60 -3.62 -0.10
CA TYR A 190 6.65 -2.80 1.11
C TYR A 190 8.08 -2.60 1.65
N HIS A 191 9.05 -3.27 1.06
CA HIS A 191 10.48 -3.14 1.40
C HIS A 191 11.21 -2.22 0.42
N ILE A 192 12.19 -1.45 0.93
CA ILE A 192 12.96 -0.46 0.15
C ILE A 192 13.60 -1.00 -1.14
N PHE A 193 13.98 -2.28 -1.16
CA PHE A 193 14.61 -2.91 -2.33
C PHE A 193 13.66 -3.23 -3.48
N ALA A 194 12.36 -3.10 -3.28
CA ALA A 194 11.35 -3.44 -4.28
C ALA A 194 10.37 -2.29 -4.61
N LEU A 195 10.65 -1.13 -4.04
CA LEU A 195 9.84 0.08 -4.17
C LEU A 195 10.04 0.79 -5.55
#